data_b94fe54466de5977107dabb2f0ffb111
#
_entry.id   b94fe54466de5977107dabb2f0ffb111
#
_cell.length_a   1.000
_cell.length_b   1.000
_cell.length_c   1.000
_cell.angle_alpha   90.00
_cell.angle_beta   90.00
_cell.angle_gamma   90.00
#
_symmetry.space_group_name_H-M   'P 1'
#
loop_
_entity.id
_entity.type
_entity.pdbx_description
1 polymer ?
#
loop_
_entity_poly.entity_id
_entity_poly.type
_entity_poly.pdbx_seq_one_letter_code
_entity_poly.pdbx_strand_id
1 'polypeptide(L)'
;MSNAEKQMMSPALAAERVAAGLAARRGRERRFRIYGRIAIGIALAFLVTLFVSIFSKGIPGFFQHYVTIEVTLDRAKLDPAGDLSVQSLYDGDARGVIRKALFEAAEASGRSGRKAAGKIISQGAEQRLRNAILDDPNILDTTQSMTFAVDDDVDSFLRGYIKRETPEKDRRINDKMIGYIDTLNEKGLISFRFSDYLIFGSASRNAEMAGIFGAFVGSILTLAVCLVLAFPLGVATAVYLEEFAPKNRVTELIEININNLAAVPSVVFGILGLAIFIGIFGMPRSIPLIGGVVLALMTLPTIIISSRAAIRAVPPSIRDAALGVGASRMQTMLHHVVPLAMPGMLTGTIIGMAQALGETAPLLMIGMVAFIVDVPGSVTDPGTVLPVQIFMWADFAERMFILKTSAAIMVLLAFLILMNAAAIIIRKKLERRW
;
A
#
# COMPACT_ATOMS: atom_id res chain seq x y z
N MET A 1 -2.28 -74.58 15.61
CA MET A 1 -1.75 -73.65 14.62
C MET A 1 -1.05 -72.55 15.35
N SER A 2 0.22 -72.69 15.35
CA SER A 2 1.39 -71.87 15.53
C SER A 2 1.20 -70.51 16.27
N ASN A 3 1.45 -70.53 17.57
CA ASN A 3 1.94 -69.41 18.34
C ASN A 3 3.37 -69.11 17.86
N ALA A 4 3.52 -68.18 16.92
CA ALA A 4 4.81 -67.58 16.63
C ALA A 4 5.18 -66.73 17.85
N GLU A 5 6.08 -67.26 18.68
CA GLU A 5 6.75 -66.62 19.80
C GLU A 5 7.11 -65.16 19.41
N LYS A 6 6.47 -64.23 20.06
CA LYS A 6 7.03 -62.89 20.24
C LYS A 6 8.31 -63.05 21.08
N GLN A 7 9.44 -63.36 20.38
CA GLN A 7 10.76 -63.28 21.00
C GLN A 7 10.92 -61.83 21.47
N MET A 8 10.67 -61.63 22.76
CA MET A 8 11.10 -60.34 23.40
C MET A 8 12.62 -60.33 23.28
N MET A 9 13.09 -59.51 22.34
CA MET A 9 14.53 -59.30 22.14
C MET A 9 15.13 -58.89 23.48
N SER A 10 16.20 -59.57 23.92
CA SER A 10 16.87 -59.19 25.15
C SER A 10 17.26 -57.73 25.09
N PRO A 11 17.17 -57.00 26.26
CA PRO A 11 17.50 -55.57 26.30
C PRO A 11 18.92 -55.27 25.73
N ALA A 12 19.88 -56.18 25.87
CA ALA A 12 21.23 -56.07 25.36
C ALA A 12 21.28 -56.12 23.83
N LEU A 13 20.57 -57.04 23.16
CA LEU A 13 20.47 -57.15 21.70
C LEU A 13 19.72 -55.98 21.10
N ALA A 14 18.71 -55.44 21.77
CA ALA A 14 18.01 -54.22 21.36
C ALA A 14 18.93 -53.00 21.43
N ALA A 15 19.72 -52.86 22.47
CA ALA A 15 20.70 -51.79 22.64
C ALA A 15 21.80 -51.84 21.55
N GLU A 16 22.30 -53.02 21.23
CA GLU A 16 23.32 -53.22 20.21
C GLU A 16 22.79 -52.86 18.80
N ARG A 17 21.58 -53.28 18.42
CA ARG A 17 20.94 -52.88 17.15
C ARG A 17 20.65 -51.38 17.07
N VAL A 18 20.24 -50.75 18.18
CA VAL A 18 20.06 -49.33 18.25
C VAL A 18 21.40 -48.60 18.08
N ALA A 19 22.48 -49.07 18.77
CA ALA A 19 23.81 -48.49 18.65
C ALA A 19 24.37 -48.62 17.24
N ALA A 20 24.22 -49.78 16.59
CA ALA A 20 24.64 -49.98 15.18
C ALA A 20 23.92 -49.05 14.18
N GLY A 21 22.64 -48.69 14.46
CA GLY A 21 21.84 -47.79 13.62
C GLY A 21 22.05 -46.32 13.88
N LEU A 22 22.65 -45.95 15.05
CA LEU A 22 22.77 -44.56 15.49
C LEU A 22 23.59 -43.67 14.55
N ALA A 23 24.71 -44.15 14.03
CA ALA A 23 25.58 -43.41 13.10
C ALA A 23 24.84 -43.06 11.79
N ALA A 24 24.10 -44.01 11.22
CA ALA A 24 23.34 -43.82 9.99
C ALA A 24 22.13 -42.85 10.22
N ARG A 25 21.47 -42.95 11.38
CA ARG A 25 20.37 -42.03 11.77
C ARG A 25 20.89 -40.62 12.00
N ARG A 26 22.00 -40.43 12.73
CA ARG A 26 22.65 -39.12 12.93
C ARG A 26 23.14 -38.52 11.60
N GLY A 27 23.65 -39.32 10.68
CA GLY A 27 24.06 -38.86 9.34
C GLY A 27 22.86 -38.41 8.50
N ARG A 28 21.71 -39.08 8.57
CA ARG A 28 20.46 -38.65 7.93
C ARG A 28 19.91 -37.37 8.55
N GLU A 29 19.88 -37.27 9.86
CA GLU A 29 19.43 -36.09 10.57
C GLU A 29 20.32 -34.88 10.27
N ARG A 30 21.65 -35.04 10.25
CA ARG A 30 22.59 -33.97 9.88
C ARG A 30 22.36 -33.49 8.44
N ARG A 31 22.13 -34.40 7.50
CA ARG A 31 21.80 -34.05 6.10
C ARG A 31 20.48 -33.30 6.02
N PHE A 32 19.44 -33.75 6.69
CA PHE A 32 18.15 -33.08 6.75
C PHE A 32 18.25 -31.66 7.32
N ARG A 33 19.02 -31.48 8.42
CA ARG A 33 19.30 -30.15 8.98
C ARG A 33 20.08 -29.25 8.02
N ILE A 34 21.02 -29.82 7.24
CA ILE A 34 21.75 -29.06 6.22
C ILE A 34 20.81 -28.64 5.10
N TYR A 35 19.94 -29.52 4.60
CA TYR A 35 18.94 -29.18 3.58
C TYR A 35 17.99 -28.10 4.07
N GLY A 36 17.52 -28.16 5.31
CA GLY A 36 16.71 -27.12 5.92
C GLY A 36 17.44 -25.76 6.00
N ARG A 37 18.70 -25.76 6.38
CA ARG A 37 19.50 -24.51 6.41
C ARG A 37 19.73 -23.94 5.00
N ILE A 38 20.01 -24.79 4.02
CA ILE A 38 20.15 -24.38 2.61
C ILE A 38 18.84 -23.79 2.11
N ALA A 39 17.71 -24.44 2.36
CA ALA A 39 16.38 -23.93 1.94
C ALA A 39 16.07 -22.57 2.55
N ILE A 40 16.37 -22.37 3.86
CA ILE A 40 16.23 -21.07 4.53
C ILE A 40 17.19 -20.05 3.91
N GLY A 41 18.46 -20.43 3.64
CA GLY A 41 19.43 -19.55 2.99
C GLY A 41 18.98 -19.09 1.61
N ILE A 42 18.43 -20.00 0.80
CA ILE A 42 17.87 -19.67 -0.51
C ILE A 42 16.68 -18.71 -0.38
N ALA A 43 15.74 -19.01 0.51
CA ALA A 43 14.58 -18.12 0.74
C ALA A 43 15.00 -16.72 1.18
N LEU A 44 15.99 -16.60 2.08
CA LEU A 44 16.54 -15.31 2.51
C LEU A 44 17.26 -14.60 1.36
N ALA A 45 18.00 -15.32 0.51
CA ALA A 45 18.67 -14.74 -0.65
C ALA A 45 17.65 -14.13 -1.63
N PHE A 46 16.56 -14.84 -1.93
CA PHE A 46 15.47 -14.29 -2.75
C PHE A 46 14.82 -13.06 -2.11
N LEU A 47 14.57 -13.10 -0.81
CA LEU A 47 14.02 -11.97 -0.07
C LEU A 47 14.94 -10.74 -0.15
N VAL A 48 16.23 -10.93 0.12
CA VAL A 48 17.22 -9.85 0.04
C VAL A 48 17.29 -9.28 -1.39
N THR A 49 17.30 -10.16 -2.41
CA THR A 49 17.32 -9.72 -3.81
C THR A 49 16.08 -8.90 -4.16
N LEU A 50 14.91 -9.31 -3.67
CA LEU A 50 13.66 -8.56 -3.84
C LEU A 50 13.76 -7.17 -3.20
N PHE A 51 14.19 -7.09 -1.94
CA PHE A 51 14.36 -5.81 -1.26
C PHE A 51 15.38 -4.92 -1.96
N VAL A 52 16.55 -5.44 -2.31
CA VAL A 52 17.57 -4.69 -3.04
C VAL A 52 17.02 -4.16 -4.37
N SER A 53 16.24 -4.97 -5.10
CA SER A 53 15.61 -4.52 -6.35
C SER A 53 14.60 -3.41 -6.13
N ILE A 54 13.74 -3.53 -5.10
CA ILE A 54 12.74 -2.50 -4.77
C ILE A 54 13.44 -1.20 -4.35
N PHE A 55 14.43 -1.28 -3.45
CA PHE A 55 15.12 -0.09 -2.94
C PHE A 55 15.96 0.60 -4.02
N SER A 56 16.69 -0.17 -4.85
CA SER A 56 17.50 0.40 -5.92
C SER A 56 16.70 1.15 -6.98
N LYS A 57 15.47 0.70 -7.25
CA LYS A 57 14.55 1.36 -8.20
C LYS A 57 13.66 2.40 -7.52
N GLY A 58 13.31 2.19 -6.26
CA GLY A 58 12.36 3.04 -5.55
C GLY A 58 12.99 4.31 -5.00
N ILE A 59 14.22 4.27 -4.49
CA ILE A 59 14.91 5.46 -3.97
C ILE A 59 14.98 6.58 -5.04
N PRO A 60 15.40 6.30 -6.30
CA PRO A 60 15.36 7.30 -7.35
C PRO A 60 13.98 7.87 -7.65
N GLY A 61 12.91 7.12 -7.36
CA GLY A 61 11.53 7.57 -7.56
C GLY A 61 11.08 8.67 -6.60
N PHE A 62 11.75 8.82 -5.45
CA PHE A 62 11.48 9.92 -4.51
C PHE A 62 12.08 11.26 -4.95
N PHE A 63 12.88 11.28 -5.99
CA PHE A 63 13.54 12.48 -6.48
C PHE A 63 13.17 12.71 -7.93
N GLN A 64 13.16 13.97 -8.36
CA GLN A 64 12.96 14.35 -9.77
C GLN A 64 13.66 15.67 -10.05
N HIS A 65 13.83 15.99 -11.36
CA HIS A 65 14.41 17.25 -11.75
C HIS A 65 13.36 18.36 -11.76
N TYR A 66 13.80 19.54 -11.38
CA TYR A 66 13.02 20.77 -11.39
C TYR A 66 13.80 21.86 -12.12
N VAL A 67 13.08 22.75 -12.78
CA VAL A 67 13.63 23.98 -13.32
C VAL A 67 13.14 25.14 -12.47
N THR A 68 14.08 26.02 -12.07
CA THR A 68 13.79 27.24 -11.32
C THR A 68 13.99 28.43 -12.23
N ILE A 69 12.94 29.21 -12.46
CA ILE A 69 12.93 30.37 -13.35
C ILE A 69 12.29 31.58 -12.67
N GLU A 70 12.70 32.77 -13.07
CA GLU A 70 12.08 34.03 -12.63
C GLU A 70 10.82 34.30 -13.45
N VAL A 71 9.68 34.36 -12.78
CA VAL A 71 8.36 34.55 -13.40
C VAL A 71 7.80 35.89 -12.96
N THR A 72 7.53 36.78 -13.92
CA THR A 72 6.83 38.03 -13.66
C THR A 72 5.33 37.79 -13.65
N LEU A 73 4.70 37.96 -12.51
CA LEU A 73 3.31 37.61 -12.23
C LEU A 73 2.38 38.81 -12.53
N ASP A 74 2.15 39.06 -13.81
CA ASP A 74 1.27 40.13 -14.31
C ASP A 74 -0.19 39.85 -13.93
N ARG A 75 -0.76 40.64 -13.03
CA ARG A 75 -2.12 40.49 -12.52
C ARG A 75 -3.16 40.53 -13.63
N ALA A 76 -3.02 41.43 -14.60
CA ALA A 76 -3.97 41.54 -15.69
C ALA A 76 -4.08 40.28 -16.55
N LYS A 77 -3.00 39.48 -16.63
CA LYS A 77 -3.00 38.21 -17.35
C LYS A 77 -3.43 37.02 -16.51
N LEU A 78 -3.13 37.03 -15.21
CA LEU A 78 -3.35 35.89 -14.34
C LEU A 78 -4.71 35.93 -13.65
N ASP A 79 -5.27 37.11 -13.42
CA ASP A 79 -6.57 37.34 -12.77
C ASP A 79 -7.36 38.37 -13.59
N PRO A 80 -7.92 38.00 -14.75
CA PRO A 80 -8.61 38.92 -15.63
C PRO A 80 -9.87 39.54 -15.02
N ALA A 81 -10.55 38.87 -14.09
CA ALA A 81 -11.70 39.42 -13.37
C ALA A 81 -11.31 40.31 -12.19
N GLY A 82 -10.08 40.19 -11.68
CA GLY A 82 -9.56 40.99 -10.57
C GLY A 82 -10.10 40.61 -9.19
N ASP A 83 -10.84 39.51 -9.08
CA ASP A 83 -11.52 39.04 -7.87
C ASP A 83 -10.80 37.90 -7.14
N LEU A 84 -9.70 37.41 -7.67
CA LEU A 84 -8.92 36.28 -7.17
C LEU A 84 -9.75 34.99 -7.01
N SER A 85 -10.87 34.89 -7.69
CA SER A 85 -11.66 33.68 -7.68
C SER A 85 -10.90 32.54 -8.39
N VAL A 86 -11.17 31.32 -7.95
CA VAL A 86 -10.60 30.11 -8.59
C VAL A 86 -10.92 30.13 -10.09
N GLN A 87 -12.12 30.56 -10.48
CA GLN A 87 -12.54 30.65 -11.87
C GLN A 87 -11.71 31.68 -12.63
N SER A 88 -11.50 32.90 -12.10
CA SER A 88 -10.69 33.92 -12.74
C SER A 88 -9.27 33.48 -12.99
N LEU A 89 -8.66 32.80 -12.01
CA LEU A 89 -7.31 32.24 -12.14
C LEU A 89 -7.24 31.10 -13.17
N TYR A 90 -8.33 30.34 -13.39
CA TYR A 90 -8.40 29.34 -14.46
C TYR A 90 -8.54 29.96 -15.84
N ASP A 91 -9.26 31.08 -15.96
CA ASP A 91 -9.44 31.83 -17.19
C ASP A 91 -8.19 32.65 -17.54
N GLY A 92 -7.30 32.88 -16.59
CA GLY A 92 -6.04 33.59 -16.78
C GLY A 92 -5.00 32.77 -17.57
N ASP A 93 -4.09 33.49 -18.28
CA ASP A 93 -3.03 32.92 -19.11
C ASP A 93 -1.77 32.52 -18.29
N ALA A 94 -1.94 31.67 -17.30
CA ALA A 94 -0.82 31.12 -16.53
C ALA A 94 0.22 30.45 -17.42
N ARG A 95 -0.23 29.73 -18.46
CA ARG A 95 0.64 29.06 -19.44
C ARG A 95 1.52 30.02 -20.19
N GLY A 96 0.96 31.11 -20.69
CA GLY A 96 1.70 32.12 -21.44
C GLY A 96 2.76 32.81 -20.59
N VAL A 97 2.42 33.13 -19.32
CA VAL A 97 3.34 33.74 -18.35
C VAL A 97 4.53 32.81 -18.07
N ILE A 98 4.29 31.55 -17.74
CA ILE A 98 5.36 30.55 -17.47
C ILE A 98 6.22 30.32 -18.72
N ARG A 99 5.60 30.17 -19.89
CA ARG A 99 6.34 29.95 -21.16
C ARG A 99 7.20 31.14 -21.53
N LYS A 100 6.74 32.37 -21.33
CA LYS A 100 7.54 33.56 -21.56
C LYS A 100 8.81 33.53 -20.72
N ALA A 101 8.69 33.32 -19.42
CA ALA A 101 9.83 33.21 -18.51
C ALA A 101 10.79 32.07 -18.92
N LEU A 102 10.25 30.91 -19.29
CA LEU A 102 11.05 29.75 -19.74
C LEU A 102 11.81 30.09 -21.06
N PHE A 103 11.17 30.74 -22.01
CA PHE A 103 11.82 31.10 -23.30
C PHE A 103 12.95 32.09 -23.10
N GLU A 104 12.80 33.04 -22.19
CA GLU A 104 13.85 33.99 -21.80
C GLU A 104 15.01 33.26 -21.11
N ALA A 105 14.72 32.38 -20.15
CA ALA A 105 15.73 31.59 -19.41
C ALA A 105 16.50 30.64 -20.34
N ALA A 106 15.81 29.95 -21.27
CA ALA A 106 16.39 28.99 -22.21
C ALA A 106 16.95 29.65 -23.48
N GLU A 107 16.84 30.98 -23.66
CA GLU A 107 17.23 31.73 -24.87
C GLU A 107 16.54 31.19 -26.12
N ALA A 108 15.29 30.74 -25.98
CA ALA A 108 14.57 30.10 -27.06
C ALA A 108 14.02 31.10 -28.06
N SER A 109 14.51 31.06 -29.32
CA SER A 109 14.12 31.95 -30.39
C SER A 109 13.38 31.23 -31.53
N GLY A 110 12.55 31.99 -32.24
CA GLY A 110 11.77 31.46 -33.35
C GLY A 110 10.64 30.49 -32.95
N ARG A 111 9.68 30.27 -33.87
CA ARG A 111 8.48 29.44 -33.58
C ARG A 111 8.82 27.99 -33.24
N SER A 112 9.78 27.38 -33.96
CA SER A 112 10.19 26.00 -33.74
C SER A 112 10.93 25.82 -32.40
N GLY A 113 11.81 26.78 -32.04
CA GLY A 113 12.56 26.76 -30.79
C GLY A 113 11.63 26.92 -29.59
N ARG A 114 10.72 27.90 -29.60
CA ARG A 114 9.72 28.09 -28.54
C ARG A 114 8.80 26.87 -28.36
N LYS A 115 8.43 26.18 -29.48
CA LYS A 115 7.66 24.93 -29.39
C LYS A 115 8.46 23.81 -28.71
N ALA A 116 9.76 23.70 -28.95
CA ALA A 116 10.62 22.72 -28.33
C ALA A 116 10.86 23.04 -26.83
N ALA A 117 11.25 24.28 -26.51
CA ALA A 117 11.48 24.73 -25.13
C ALA A 117 10.22 24.62 -24.27
N GLY A 118 9.05 24.95 -24.83
CA GLY A 118 7.77 24.87 -24.10
C GLY A 118 7.31 23.46 -23.67
N LYS A 119 8.05 22.41 -24.05
CA LYS A 119 7.84 21.04 -23.60
C LYS A 119 8.76 20.62 -22.45
N ILE A 120 9.67 21.50 -22.03
CA ILE A 120 10.64 21.17 -20.96
C ILE A 120 9.94 21.14 -19.61
N ILE A 121 8.99 22.01 -19.36
CA ILE A 121 8.23 22.11 -18.11
C ILE A 121 6.96 21.29 -18.23
N SER A 122 6.63 20.59 -17.14
CA SER A 122 5.38 19.83 -16.97
C SER A 122 4.14 20.69 -17.19
N GLN A 123 3.08 20.08 -17.70
CA GLN A 123 1.76 20.72 -17.83
C GLN A 123 1.18 21.14 -16.46
N GLY A 124 1.60 20.52 -15.37
CA GLY A 124 1.19 20.88 -14.02
C GLY A 124 1.77 22.19 -13.47
N ALA A 125 2.69 22.82 -14.19
CA ALA A 125 3.26 24.10 -13.78
C ALA A 125 2.18 25.20 -13.64
N GLU A 126 1.15 25.16 -14.47
CA GLU A 126 0.02 26.10 -14.41
C GLU A 126 -0.73 25.98 -13.08
N GLN A 127 -1.00 24.75 -12.64
CA GLN A 127 -1.68 24.51 -11.37
C GLN A 127 -0.82 24.97 -10.18
N ARG A 128 0.49 24.71 -10.24
CA ARG A 128 1.42 25.17 -9.21
C ARG A 128 1.45 26.69 -9.09
N LEU A 129 1.44 27.39 -10.24
CA LEU A 129 1.36 28.85 -10.26
C LEU A 129 0.06 29.36 -9.63
N ARG A 130 -1.09 28.77 -10.04
CA ARG A 130 -2.40 29.14 -9.48
C ARG A 130 -2.46 28.91 -7.97
N ASN A 131 -1.97 27.78 -7.50
CA ASN A 131 -1.94 27.49 -6.06
C ASN A 131 -1.08 28.51 -5.31
N ALA A 132 0.09 28.86 -5.82
CA ALA A 132 0.96 29.87 -5.22
C ALA A 132 0.28 31.25 -5.09
N ILE A 133 -0.52 31.64 -6.11
CA ILE A 133 -1.30 32.90 -6.04
C ILE A 133 -2.44 32.80 -5.02
N LEU A 134 -3.10 31.64 -4.91
CA LEU A 134 -4.15 31.43 -3.90
C LEU A 134 -3.60 31.45 -2.48
N ASP A 135 -2.40 30.87 -2.30
CA ASP A 135 -1.73 30.84 -0.99
C ASP A 135 -1.23 32.22 -0.55
N ASP A 136 -0.69 33.01 -1.48
CA ASP A 136 -0.25 34.39 -1.24
C ASP A 136 -0.58 35.29 -2.44
N PRO A 137 -1.71 35.99 -2.42
CA PRO A 137 -2.12 36.93 -3.46
C PRO A 137 -1.17 38.12 -3.66
N ASN A 138 -0.33 38.45 -2.67
CA ASN A 138 0.58 39.60 -2.75
C ASN A 138 1.76 39.37 -3.70
N ILE A 139 1.95 38.16 -4.18
CA ILE A 139 3.00 37.87 -5.20
C ILE A 139 2.63 38.42 -6.58
N LEU A 140 1.36 38.75 -6.82
CA LEU A 140 0.95 39.37 -8.08
C LEU A 140 1.65 40.72 -8.28
N ASP A 141 1.91 41.06 -9.54
CA ASP A 141 2.67 42.24 -9.98
C ASP A 141 4.12 42.28 -9.49
N THR A 142 4.65 41.14 -9.04
CA THR A 142 6.06 40.95 -8.67
C THR A 142 6.75 39.95 -9.58
N THR A 143 8.08 39.94 -9.57
CA THR A 143 8.88 38.86 -10.18
C THR A 143 9.32 37.92 -9.08
N GLN A 144 8.93 36.63 -9.22
CA GLN A 144 9.21 35.60 -8.24
C GLN A 144 10.05 34.48 -8.86
N SER A 145 10.99 33.95 -8.08
CA SER A 145 11.73 32.75 -8.43
C SER A 145 10.86 31.52 -8.17
N MET A 146 10.35 30.89 -9.22
CA MET A 146 9.44 29.76 -9.13
C MET A 146 10.08 28.47 -9.64
N THR A 147 9.82 27.38 -8.94
CA THR A 147 10.36 26.05 -9.26
C THR A 147 9.25 25.17 -9.82
N PHE A 148 9.45 24.63 -11.01
CA PHE A 148 8.51 23.76 -11.69
C PHE A 148 9.13 22.40 -11.98
N ALA A 149 8.32 21.33 -11.91
CA ALA A 149 8.77 20.01 -12.34
C ALA A 149 9.04 20.02 -13.86
N VAL A 150 10.10 19.35 -14.28
CA VAL A 150 10.32 19.10 -15.70
C VAL A 150 9.39 18.00 -16.20
N ASP A 151 9.19 17.94 -17.49
CA ASP A 151 8.45 16.87 -18.18
C ASP A 151 9.14 15.51 -18.00
N ASP A 152 8.39 14.39 -18.00
CA ASP A 152 8.91 13.03 -17.80
C ASP A 152 10.03 12.66 -18.78
N ASP A 153 9.89 13.04 -20.06
CA ASP A 153 10.91 12.75 -21.08
C ASP A 153 12.20 13.54 -20.80
N VAL A 154 12.10 14.76 -20.25
CA VAL A 154 13.24 15.59 -19.83
C VAL A 154 13.94 15.00 -18.60
N ASP A 155 13.17 14.60 -17.59
CA ASP A 155 13.72 13.92 -16.40
C ASP A 155 14.42 12.62 -16.80
N SER A 156 13.81 11.84 -17.69
CA SER A 156 14.40 10.62 -18.24
C SER A 156 15.71 10.85 -18.99
N PHE A 157 15.81 11.97 -19.71
CA PHE A 157 17.05 12.36 -20.39
C PHE A 157 18.13 12.78 -19.39
N LEU A 158 17.80 13.63 -18.43
CA LEU A 158 18.74 14.11 -17.41
C LEU A 158 19.26 12.96 -16.52
N ARG A 159 18.48 11.90 -16.33
CA ARG A 159 18.88 10.67 -15.66
C ARG A 159 19.69 9.71 -16.54
N GLY A 160 19.88 10.02 -17.85
CA GLY A 160 20.59 9.17 -18.78
C GLY A 160 19.81 7.94 -19.28
N TYR A 161 18.51 7.87 -19.04
CA TYR A 161 17.65 6.82 -19.59
C TYR A 161 17.39 7.03 -21.09
N ILE A 162 17.26 8.27 -21.53
CA ILE A 162 17.26 8.65 -22.94
C ILE A 162 18.68 9.11 -23.27
N LYS A 163 19.34 8.37 -24.16
CA LYS A 163 20.73 8.66 -24.52
C LYS A 163 20.80 9.67 -25.65
N ARG A 164 21.80 10.56 -25.60
CA ARG A 164 22.04 11.58 -26.62
C ARG A 164 22.42 10.98 -27.98
N GLU A 165 23.12 9.84 -27.96
CA GLU A 165 23.59 9.13 -29.15
C GLU A 165 22.46 8.42 -29.91
N THR A 166 21.28 8.23 -29.28
CA THR A 166 20.11 7.65 -29.94
C THR A 166 19.64 8.61 -31.06
N PRO A 167 19.41 8.13 -32.29
CA PRO A 167 18.90 8.98 -33.37
C PRO A 167 17.62 9.71 -32.96
N GLU A 168 17.47 10.97 -33.39
CA GLU A 168 16.31 11.83 -33.04
C GLU A 168 14.95 11.16 -33.31
N LYS A 169 14.86 10.40 -34.41
CA LYS A 169 13.64 9.68 -34.80
C LYS A 169 13.21 8.59 -33.86
N ASP A 170 14.16 8.06 -33.04
CA ASP A 170 13.97 6.91 -32.14
C ASP A 170 13.88 7.36 -30.67
N ARG A 171 13.88 8.70 -30.43
CA ARG A 171 13.75 9.26 -29.06
C ARG A 171 12.59 10.25 -28.97
N ARG A 172 12.04 10.44 -27.76
CA ARG A 172 10.89 11.34 -27.56
C ARG A 172 11.27 12.82 -27.50
N ILE A 173 12.55 13.15 -27.27
CA ILE A 173 13.08 14.51 -27.24
C ILE A 173 13.92 14.78 -28.49
N ASN A 174 13.80 15.99 -29.06
CA ASN A 174 14.54 16.40 -30.24
C ASN A 174 15.84 17.12 -29.87
N ASP A 175 16.78 17.26 -30.86
CA ASP A 175 18.06 17.90 -30.65
C ASP A 175 17.95 19.35 -30.17
N LYS A 176 16.97 20.10 -30.66
CA LYS A 176 16.72 21.49 -30.21
C LYS A 176 16.35 21.55 -28.74
N MET A 177 15.51 20.60 -28.26
CA MET A 177 15.11 20.53 -26.87
C MET A 177 16.30 20.19 -25.97
N ILE A 178 17.19 19.29 -26.43
CA ILE A 178 18.44 18.97 -25.74
C ILE A 178 19.31 20.23 -25.59
N GLY A 179 19.48 21.01 -26.63
CA GLY A 179 20.24 22.27 -26.57
C GLY A 179 19.69 23.26 -25.53
N TYR A 180 18.36 23.37 -25.41
CA TYR A 180 17.75 24.23 -24.38
C TYR A 180 17.90 23.65 -22.97
N ILE A 181 17.83 22.32 -22.81
CA ILE A 181 18.10 21.65 -21.53
C ILE A 181 19.55 21.91 -21.11
N ASP A 182 20.52 21.81 -22.05
CA ASP A 182 21.93 22.11 -21.79
C ASP A 182 22.10 23.57 -21.33
N THR A 183 21.49 24.53 -22.06
CA THR A 183 21.53 25.97 -21.67
C THR A 183 20.99 26.21 -20.26
N LEU A 184 19.85 25.59 -19.91
CA LEU A 184 19.26 25.72 -18.56
C LEU A 184 20.15 25.07 -17.50
N ASN A 185 20.79 23.95 -17.81
CA ASN A 185 21.68 23.24 -16.91
C ASN A 185 23.01 24.00 -16.69
N GLU A 186 23.59 24.57 -17.75
CA GLU A 186 24.78 25.42 -17.68
C GLU A 186 24.55 26.68 -16.84
N LYS A 187 23.35 27.26 -16.90
CA LYS A 187 22.92 28.37 -16.04
C LYS A 187 22.60 27.95 -14.60
N GLY A 188 22.70 26.66 -14.27
CA GLY A 188 22.40 26.16 -12.93
C GLY A 188 20.92 26.23 -12.54
N LEU A 189 20.02 26.38 -13.53
CA LEU A 189 18.56 26.50 -13.29
C LEU A 189 17.88 25.15 -13.12
N ILE A 190 18.54 24.03 -13.45
CA ILE A 190 18.02 22.67 -13.24
C ILE A 190 18.59 22.13 -11.94
N SER A 191 17.71 21.56 -11.11
CA SER A 191 18.09 20.97 -9.83
C SER A 191 17.40 19.63 -9.63
N PHE A 192 18.14 18.67 -9.06
CA PHE A 192 17.58 17.36 -8.68
C PHE A 192 17.18 17.41 -7.21
N ARG A 193 15.89 17.28 -6.91
CA ARG A 193 15.33 17.46 -5.57
C ARG A 193 14.35 16.36 -5.22
N PHE A 194 14.03 16.26 -3.93
CA PHE A 194 12.96 15.42 -3.44
C PHE A 194 11.62 15.83 -4.06
N SER A 195 10.84 14.83 -4.54
CA SER A 195 9.56 15.04 -5.19
C SER A 195 8.46 15.19 -4.14
N ASP A 196 8.08 16.43 -3.84
CA ASP A 196 6.90 16.77 -3.05
C ASP A 196 5.62 16.23 -3.69
N TYR A 197 5.53 16.20 -5.01
CA TYR A 197 4.40 15.63 -5.72
C TYR A 197 4.17 14.14 -5.42
N LEU A 198 5.24 13.34 -5.27
CA LEU A 198 5.08 11.92 -4.97
C LEU A 198 4.36 11.70 -3.64
N ILE A 199 4.75 12.44 -2.60
CA ILE A 199 4.23 12.23 -1.25
C ILE A 199 2.89 12.95 -1.04
N PHE A 200 2.78 14.22 -1.47
CA PHE A 200 1.64 15.07 -1.17
C PHE A 200 0.69 15.26 -2.35
N GLY A 201 1.12 14.85 -3.54
CA GLY A 201 0.28 14.91 -4.74
C GLY A 201 -0.79 13.83 -4.76
N SER A 202 -1.81 14.11 -5.57
CA SER A 202 -2.91 13.18 -5.87
C SER A 202 -2.65 12.43 -7.18
N ALA A 203 -3.63 11.63 -7.63
CA ALA A 203 -3.54 10.94 -8.90
C ALA A 203 -3.39 11.94 -10.07
N SER A 204 -2.44 11.68 -10.95
CA SER A 204 -2.22 12.45 -12.18
C SER A 204 -1.90 11.50 -13.34
N ARG A 205 -2.32 11.89 -14.55
CA ARG A 205 -1.93 11.20 -15.78
C ARG A 205 -0.50 11.53 -16.20
N ASN A 206 0.00 12.66 -15.75
CA ASN A 206 1.38 13.07 -15.97
C ASN A 206 2.26 12.46 -14.87
N ALA A 207 3.23 11.67 -15.28
CA ALA A 207 4.06 10.90 -14.35
C ALA A 207 4.78 11.80 -13.33
N GLU A 208 5.28 12.96 -13.75
CA GLU A 208 5.99 13.92 -12.89
C GLU A 208 5.11 14.55 -11.80
N MET A 209 3.80 14.61 -12.04
CA MET A 209 2.81 15.18 -11.12
C MET A 209 2.13 14.13 -10.25
N ALA A 210 2.23 12.85 -10.64
CA ALA A 210 1.51 11.78 -9.96
C ALA A 210 2.03 11.57 -8.54
N GLY A 211 1.09 11.51 -7.59
CA GLY A 211 1.36 11.30 -6.16
C GLY A 211 0.51 10.21 -5.55
N ILE A 212 0.83 9.84 -4.31
CA ILE A 212 0.23 8.71 -3.58
C ILE A 212 -0.66 9.13 -2.41
N PHE A 213 -0.75 10.43 -2.09
CA PHE A 213 -1.42 10.89 -0.87
C PHE A 213 -2.88 10.47 -0.80
N GLY A 214 -3.64 10.67 -1.88
CA GLY A 214 -5.05 10.26 -1.94
C GLY A 214 -5.22 8.74 -1.72
N ALA A 215 -4.37 7.92 -2.36
CA ALA A 215 -4.39 6.47 -2.20
C ALA A 215 -3.94 6.03 -0.80
N PHE A 216 -3.01 6.74 -0.16
CA PHE A 216 -2.58 6.48 1.21
C PHE A 216 -3.71 6.74 2.21
N VAL A 217 -4.37 7.89 2.11
CA VAL A 217 -5.54 8.23 2.95
C VAL A 217 -6.68 7.23 2.71
N GLY A 218 -6.97 6.92 1.43
CA GLY A 218 -7.98 5.92 1.10
C GLY A 218 -7.67 4.54 1.66
N SER A 219 -6.40 4.11 1.69
CA SER A 219 -5.99 2.86 2.35
C SER A 219 -6.26 2.89 3.85
N ILE A 220 -5.94 3.99 4.54
CA ILE A 220 -6.21 4.14 5.98
C ILE A 220 -7.71 4.04 6.26
N LEU A 221 -8.54 4.77 5.51
CA LEU A 221 -9.99 4.76 5.66
C LEU A 221 -10.59 3.37 5.40
N THR A 222 -10.16 2.71 4.33
CA THR A 222 -10.59 1.36 3.96
C THR A 222 -10.23 0.34 5.05
N LEU A 223 -8.99 0.39 5.56
CA LEU A 223 -8.54 -0.51 6.64
C LEU A 223 -9.23 -0.20 7.97
N ALA A 224 -9.51 1.06 8.26
CA ALA A 224 -10.27 1.42 9.46
C ALA A 224 -11.68 0.82 9.44
N VAL A 225 -12.39 0.93 8.30
CA VAL A 225 -13.70 0.28 8.11
C VAL A 225 -13.58 -1.25 8.26
N CYS A 226 -12.58 -1.85 7.62
CA CYS A 226 -12.31 -3.29 7.72
C CYS A 226 -12.12 -3.72 9.19
N LEU A 227 -11.27 -3.02 9.94
CA LEU A 227 -10.98 -3.34 11.34
C LEU A 227 -12.20 -3.18 12.23
N VAL A 228 -12.93 -2.07 12.11
CA VAL A 228 -14.11 -1.75 12.93
C VAL A 228 -15.23 -2.78 12.72
N LEU A 229 -15.33 -3.35 11.53
CA LEU A 229 -16.32 -4.39 11.24
C LEU A 229 -15.79 -5.80 11.59
N ALA A 230 -14.62 -6.17 11.09
CA ALA A 230 -14.13 -7.54 11.18
C ALA A 230 -13.71 -7.95 12.60
N PHE A 231 -13.09 -7.05 13.37
CA PHE A 231 -12.61 -7.40 14.71
C PHE A 231 -13.76 -7.66 15.70
N PRO A 232 -14.72 -6.74 15.91
CA PRO A 232 -15.80 -6.98 16.86
C PRO A 232 -16.69 -8.16 16.46
N LEU A 233 -17.06 -8.26 15.18
CA LEU A 233 -17.89 -9.35 14.68
C LEU A 233 -17.16 -10.70 14.78
N GLY A 234 -15.87 -10.73 14.41
CA GLY A 234 -15.06 -11.95 14.48
C GLY A 234 -14.87 -12.45 15.90
N VAL A 235 -14.56 -11.54 16.85
CA VAL A 235 -14.42 -11.88 18.28
C VAL A 235 -15.77 -12.32 18.87
N ALA A 236 -16.85 -11.60 18.62
CA ALA A 236 -18.18 -11.95 19.11
C ALA A 236 -18.62 -13.33 18.60
N THR A 237 -18.40 -13.61 17.31
CA THR A 237 -18.66 -14.92 16.70
C THR A 237 -17.83 -16.03 17.36
N ALA A 238 -16.55 -15.78 17.58
CA ALA A 238 -15.65 -16.74 18.21
C ALA A 238 -16.09 -17.06 19.66
N VAL A 239 -16.43 -16.03 20.45
CA VAL A 239 -16.95 -16.18 21.83
C VAL A 239 -18.25 -16.98 21.81
N TYR A 240 -19.18 -16.64 20.92
CA TYR A 240 -20.45 -17.37 20.81
C TYR A 240 -20.22 -18.85 20.50
N LEU A 241 -19.43 -19.15 19.49
CA LEU A 241 -19.19 -20.54 19.03
C LEU A 241 -18.45 -21.39 20.06
N GLU A 242 -17.54 -20.81 20.86
CA GLU A 242 -16.77 -21.57 21.84
C GLU A 242 -17.50 -21.81 23.17
N GLU A 243 -18.31 -20.85 23.62
CA GLU A 243 -18.86 -20.90 24.99
C GLU A 243 -20.39 -21.03 25.05
N PHE A 244 -21.10 -20.53 24.05
CA PHE A 244 -22.56 -20.43 24.10
C PHE A 244 -23.27 -21.32 23.09
N ALA A 245 -22.67 -21.61 21.96
CA ALA A 245 -23.30 -22.37 20.90
C ALA A 245 -23.57 -23.80 21.30
N PRO A 246 -24.78 -24.33 21.10
CA PRO A 246 -25.10 -25.72 21.35
C PRO A 246 -24.31 -26.64 20.40
N LYS A 247 -23.83 -27.76 20.91
CA LYS A 247 -23.12 -28.78 20.11
C LYS A 247 -24.12 -29.57 19.27
N ASN A 248 -24.48 -29.06 18.14
CA ASN A 248 -25.44 -29.68 17.21
C ASN A 248 -24.96 -29.55 15.74
N ARG A 249 -25.68 -30.21 14.83
CA ARG A 249 -25.34 -30.20 13.39
C ARG A 249 -25.34 -28.80 12.76
N VAL A 250 -26.15 -27.88 13.28
CA VAL A 250 -26.18 -26.50 12.78
C VAL A 250 -24.91 -25.76 13.11
N THR A 251 -24.44 -25.87 14.37
CA THR A 251 -23.18 -25.27 14.78
C THR A 251 -22.00 -25.88 14.02
N GLU A 252 -21.98 -27.20 13.83
CA GLU A 252 -20.96 -27.88 13.03
C GLU A 252 -20.96 -27.40 11.57
N LEU A 253 -22.15 -27.21 10.95
CA LEU A 253 -22.28 -26.67 9.61
C LEU A 253 -21.74 -25.24 9.53
N ILE A 254 -22.01 -24.38 10.52
CA ILE A 254 -21.47 -23.02 10.60
C ILE A 254 -19.94 -23.04 10.66
N GLU A 255 -19.37 -23.90 11.51
CA GLU A 255 -17.91 -24.04 11.63
C GLU A 255 -17.24 -24.49 10.34
N ILE A 256 -17.85 -25.47 9.66
CA ILE A 256 -17.37 -25.94 8.34
C ILE A 256 -17.43 -24.80 7.32
N ASN A 257 -18.51 -24.02 7.30
CA ASN A 257 -18.64 -22.90 6.37
C ASN A 257 -17.63 -21.77 6.66
N ILE A 258 -17.36 -21.44 7.92
CA ILE A 258 -16.31 -20.47 8.28
C ILE A 258 -14.95 -20.91 7.74
N ASN A 259 -14.61 -22.20 7.93
CA ASN A 259 -13.35 -22.74 7.41
C ASN A 259 -13.29 -22.76 5.88
N ASN A 260 -14.41 -23.10 5.22
CA ASN A 260 -14.52 -23.06 3.76
C ASN A 260 -14.42 -21.63 3.21
N LEU A 261 -15.00 -20.66 3.92
CA LEU A 261 -14.94 -19.23 3.54
C LEU A 261 -13.49 -18.70 3.56
N ALA A 262 -12.65 -19.19 4.49
CA ALA A 262 -11.23 -18.86 4.54
C ALA A 262 -10.44 -19.37 3.31
N ALA A 263 -10.95 -20.37 2.60
CA ALA A 263 -10.33 -20.94 1.40
C ALA A 263 -10.84 -20.31 0.09
N VAL A 264 -11.84 -19.41 0.16
CA VAL A 264 -12.40 -18.75 -1.03
C VAL A 264 -11.38 -17.76 -1.61
N PRO A 265 -11.12 -17.78 -2.93
CA PRO A 265 -10.27 -16.80 -3.57
C PRO A 265 -10.75 -15.36 -3.34
N SER A 266 -9.84 -14.43 -3.04
CA SER A 266 -10.15 -13.05 -2.69
C SER A 266 -10.97 -12.30 -3.76
N VAL A 267 -10.75 -12.63 -5.04
CA VAL A 267 -11.53 -12.08 -6.19
C VAL A 267 -13.03 -12.32 -6.03
N VAL A 268 -13.44 -13.48 -5.48
CA VAL A 268 -14.86 -13.82 -5.30
C VAL A 268 -15.56 -12.85 -4.37
N PHE A 269 -14.89 -12.41 -3.29
CA PHE A 269 -15.40 -11.37 -2.39
C PHE A 269 -15.58 -10.03 -3.10
N GLY A 270 -14.69 -9.70 -4.05
CA GLY A 270 -14.83 -8.51 -4.88
C GLY A 270 -16.04 -8.58 -5.80
N ILE A 271 -16.27 -9.73 -6.47
CA ILE A 271 -17.45 -9.96 -7.31
C ILE A 271 -18.74 -9.93 -6.47
N LEU A 272 -18.71 -10.53 -5.27
CA LEU A 272 -19.83 -10.48 -4.34
C LEU A 272 -20.11 -9.04 -3.92
N GLY A 273 -19.06 -8.28 -3.60
CA GLY A 273 -19.15 -6.85 -3.27
C GLY A 273 -19.77 -6.03 -4.40
N LEU A 274 -19.33 -6.27 -5.64
CA LEU A 274 -19.89 -5.64 -6.82
C LEU A 274 -21.39 -5.97 -7.00
N ALA A 275 -21.76 -7.24 -6.88
CA ALA A 275 -23.13 -7.70 -7.09
C ALA A 275 -24.09 -7.17 -6.00
N ILE A 276 -23.70 -7.25 -4.73
CA ILE A 276 -24.58 -6.91 -3.61
C ILE A 276 -24.55 -5.41 -3.32
N PHE A 277 -23.38 -4.84 -3.00
CA PHE A 277 -23.33 -3.45 -2.52
C PHE A 277 -23.58 -2.44 -3.64
N ILE A 278 -23.02 -2.70 -4.82
CA ILE A 278 -23.19 -1.79 -5.96
C ILE A 278 -24.44 -2.17 -6.76
N GLY A 279 -24.64 -3.46 -7.07
CA GLY A 279 -25.72 -3.91 -7.93
C GLY A 279 -27.10 -3.87 -7.25
N ILE A 280 -27.24 -4.37 -6.01
CA ILE A 280 -28.52 -4.44 -5.30
C ILE A 280 -28.75 -3.18 -4.45
N PHE A 281 -27.77 -2.77 -3.64
CA PHE A 281 -27.93 -1.62 -2.74
C PHE A 281 -27.67 -0.27 -3.41
N GLY A 282 -27.21 -0.24 -4.67
CA GLY A 282 -26.99 1.00 -5.42
C GLY A 282 -25.91 1.90 -4.85
N MET A 283 -24.97 1.36 -4.06
CA MET A 283 -23.91 2.16 -3.43
C MET A 283 -22.93 2.69 -4.47
N PRO A 284 -22.34 3.89 -4.27
CA PRO A 284 -21.36 4.46 -5.18
C PRO A 284 -20.12 3.56 -5.31
N ARG A 285 -19.55 3.50 -6.51
CA ARG A 285 -18.26 2.80 -6.72
C ARG A 285 -17.11 3.61 -6.14
N SER A 286 -15.98 2.95 -5.95
CA SER A 286 -14.70 3.60 -5.57
C SER A 286 -14.75 4.36 -4.25
N ILE A 287 -15.49 3.90 -3.26
CA ILE A 287 -15.51 4.49 -1.91
C ILE A 287 -14.83 3.57 -0.89
N PRO A 288 -14.07 4.13 0.08
CA PRO A 288 -13.40 3.37 1.13
C PRO A 288 -14.35 2.47 1.94
N LEU A 289 -15.60 2.88 2.12
CA LEU A 289 -16.61 2.11 2.85
C LEU A 289 -16.83 0.73 2.23
N ILE A 290 -17.09 0.65 0.92
CA ILE A 290 -17.33 -0.64 0.25
C ILE A 290 -16.06 -1.48 0.25
N GLY A 291 -14.91 -0.86 -0.05
CA GLY A 291 -13.61 -1.52 0.03
C GLY A 291 -13.38 -2.18 1.38
N GLY A 292 -13.63 -1.43 2.47
CA GLY A 292 -13.48 -1.90 3.84
C GLY A 292 -14.45 -3.02 4.20
N VAL A 293 -15.71 -2.97 3.76
CA VAL A 293 -16.70 -4.03 3.97
C VAL A 293 -16.28 -5.32 3.27
N VAL A 294 -15.84 -5.23 2.01
CA VAL A 294 -15.38 -6.40 1.22
C VAL A 294 -14.15 -7.02 1.85
N LEU A 295 -13.18 -6.21 2.28
CA LEU A 295 -11.99 -6.69 2.99
C LEU A 295 -12.36 -7.28 4.36
N ALA A 296 -13.36 -6.73 5.06
CA ALA A 296 -13.85 -7.27 6.33
C ALA A 296 -14.43 -8.67 6.13
N LEU A 297 -15.25 -8.90 5.11
CA LEU A 297 -15.81 -10.23 4.79
C LEU A 297 -14.70 -11.26 4.55
N MET A 298 -13.62 -10.87 3.88
CA MET A 298 -12.48 -11.73 3.59
C MET A 298 -11.66 -12.03 4.85
N THR A 299 -11.49 -11.07 5.76
CA THR A 299 -10.65 -11.21 6.96
C THR A 299 -11.40 -11.85 8.14
N LEU A 300 -12.73 -11.79 8.17
CA LEU A 300 -13.58 -12.36 9.21
C LEU A 300 -13.24 -13.81 9.55
N PRO A 301 -13.12 -14.76 8.62
CA PRO A 301 -12.79 -16.14 8.92
C PRO A 301 -11.47 -16.28 9.66
N THR A 302 -10.44 -15.56 9.23
CA THR A 302 -9.10 -15.56 9.87
C THR A 302 -9.18 -15.07 11.32
N ILE A 303 -9.95 -14.00 11.59
CA ILE A 303 -10.14 -13.45 12.93
C ILE A 303 -10.96 -14.42 13.79
N ILE A 304 -12.02 -15.03 13.26
CA ILE A 304 -12.84 -16.01 14.00
C ILE A 304 -11.99 -17.22 14.39
N ILE A 305 -11.28 -17.83 13.45
CA ILE A 305 -10.47 -19.04 13.68
C ILE A 305 -9.38 -18.77 14.72
N SER A 306 -8.66 -17.67 14.58
CA SER A 306 -7.58 -17.30 15.51
C SER A 306 -8.13 -16.94 16.89
N SER A 307 -9.27 -16.25 16.96
CA SER A 307 -9.93 -15.91 18.24
C SER A 307 -10.44 -17.14 18.97
N ARG A 308 -11.03 -18.10 18.25
CA ARG A 308 -11.43 -19.39 18.81
C ARG A 308 -10.23 -20.15 19.38
N ALA A 309 -9.13 -20.22 18.64
CA ALA A 309 -7.90 -20.85 19.11
C ALA A 309 -7.37 -20.17 20.39
N ALA A 310 -7.41 -18.84 20.46
CA ALA A 310 -7.01 -18.07 21.63
C ALA A 310 -7.90 -18.33 22.84
N ILE A 311 -9.22 -18.43 22.66
CA ILE A 311 -10.18 -18.77 23.74
C ILE A 311 -9.94 -20.18 24.27
N ARG A 312 -9.70 -21.15 23.37
CA ARG A 312 -9.39 -22.55 23.78
C ARG A 312 -8.08 -22.68 24.53
N ALA A 313 -7.12 -21.82 24.28
CA ALA A 313 -5.82 -21.82 24.96
C ALA A 313 -5.90 -21.38 26.42
N VAL A 314 -6.98 -20.71 26.83
CA VAL A 314 -7.19 -20.31 28.25
C VAL A 314 -7.51 -21.56 29.10
N PRO A 315 -6.73 -21.82 30.17
CA PRO A 315 -6.93 -23.01 31.02
C PRO A 315 -8.36 -23.14 31.57
N PRO A 316 -8.96 -24.35 31.57
CA PRO A 316 -10.30 -24.57 32.08
C PRO A 316 -10.45 -24.19 33.57
N SER A 317 -9.37 -24.35 34.36
CA SER A 317 -9.35 -23.98 35.78
C SER A 317 -9.75 -22.55 36.08
N ILE A 318 -9.49 -21.62 35.13
CA ILE A 318 -9.90 -20.20 35.27
C ILE A 318 -11.42 -20.07 35.15
N ARG A 319 -12.02 -20.82 34.24
CA ARG A 319 -13.48 -20.86 34.09
C ARG A 319 -14.14 -21.47 35.33
N ASP A 320 -13.59 -22.59 35.78
CA ASP A 320 -14.11 -23.32 36.96
C ASP A 320 -14.00 -22.46 38.21
N ALA A 321 -12.87 -21.77 38.41
CA ALA A 321 -12.66 -20.86 39.52
C ALA A 321 -13.67 -19.70 39.53
N ALA A 322 -13.87 -19.05 38.36
CA ALA A 322 -14.83 -17.94 38.24
C ALA A 322 -16.27 -18.40 38.52
N LEU A 323 -16.67 -19.57 37.99
CA LEU A 323 -17.98 -20.16 38.25
C LEU A 323 -18.13 -20.56 39.72
N GLY A 324 -17.05 -21.09 40.33
CA GLY A 324 -17.03 -21.50 41.75
C GLY A 324 -17.24 -20.35 42.73
N VAL A 325 -16.86 -19.13 42.40
CA VAL A 325 -17.15 -17.91 43.19
C VAL A 325 -18.49 -17.27 42.85
N GLY A 326 -19.31 -17.92 41.99
CA GLY A 326 -20.66 -17.47 41.65
C GLY A 326 -20.79 -16.55 40.47
N ALA A 327 -19.74 -16.39 39.63
CA ALA A 327 -19.84 -15.61 38.38
C ALA A 327 -20.76 -16.33 37.38
N SER A 328 -21.57 -15.57 36.65
CA SER A 328 -22.32 -16.10 35.50
C SER A 328 -21.39 -16.48 34.35
N ARG A 329 -21.83 -17.35 33.41
CA ARG A 329 -21.06 -17.70 32.21
C ARG A 329 -20.61 -16.46 31.41
N MET A 330 -21.48 -15.47 31.27
CA MET A 330 -21.17 -14.22 30.57
C MET A 330 -20.10 -13.41 31.31
N GLN A 331 -20.19 -13.29 32.63
CA GLN A 331 -19.19 -12.61 33.46
C GLN A 331 -17.85 -13.35 33.41
N THR A 332 -17.84 -14.66 33.48
CA THR A 332 -16.64 -15.50 33.33
C THR A 332 -15.96 -15.22 31.97
N MET A 333 -16.74 -15.15 30.89
CA MET A 333 -16.21 -14.88 29.57
C MET A 333 -15.64 -13.47 29.46
N LEU A 334 -16.45 -12.46 29.76
CA LEU A 334 -16.06 -11.08 29.49
C LEU A 334 -14.97 -10.55 30.43
N HIS A 335 -14.96 -10.98 31.69
CA HIS A 335 -14.02 -10.46 32.69
C HIS A 335 -12.77 -11.32 32.87
N HIS A 336 -12.81 -12.60 32.54
CA HIS A 336 -11.70 -13.53 32.77
C HIS A 336 -11.16 -14.13 31.47
N VAL A 337 -11.98 -14.77 30.63
CA VAL A 337 -11.49 -15.52 29.46
C VAL A 337 -11.09 -14.60 28.32
N VAL A 338 -11.96 -13.67 27.93
CA VAL A 338 -11.68 -12.74 26.80
C VAL A 338 -10.44 -11.88 27.05
N PRO A 339 -10.26 -11.26 28.25
CA PRO A 339 -9.04 -10.47 28.48
C PRO A 339 -7.75 -11.28 28.38
N LEU A 340 -7.79 -12.56 28.74
CA LEU A 340 -6.65 -13.47 28.66
C LEU A 340 -6.40 -13.98 27.24
N ALA A 341 -7.46 -14.18 26.47
CA ALA A 341 -7.39 -14.57 25.08
C ALA A 341 -7.06 -13.39 24.14
N MET A 342 -7.23 -12.13 24.63
CA MET A 342 -7.06 -10.92 23.82
C MET A 342 -5.74 -10.84 23.06
N PRO A 343 -4.56 -11.16 23.60
CA PRO A 343 -3.31 -11.14 22.87
C PRO A 343 -3.30 -12.09 21.66
N GLY A 344 -3.94 -13.26 21.80
CA GLY A 344 -4.11 -14.22 20.70
C GLY A 344 -5.08 -13.73 19.63
N MET A 345 -6.22 -13.15 20.04
CA MET A 345 -7.21 -12.55 19.15
C MET A 345 -6.62 -11.40 18.34
N LEU A 346 -5.87 -10.50 18.99
CA LEU A 346 -5.15 -9.40 18.34
C LEU A 346 -4.10 -9.92 17.36
N THR A 347 -3.41 -11.02 17.67
CA THR A 347 -2.45 -11.62 16.74
C THR A 347 -3.12 -12.04 15.43
N GLY A 348 -4.27 -12.72 15.51
CA GLY A 348 -5.05 -13.08 14.32
C GLY A 348 -5.56 -11.87 13.55
N THR A 349 -6.00 -10.83 14.27
CA THR A 349 -6.42 -9.58 13.66
C THR A 349 -5.27 -8.88 12.91
N ILE A 350 -4.06 -8.83 13.51
CA ILE A 350 -2.87 -8.26 12.87
C ILE A 350 -2.56 -9.00 11.56
N ILE A 351 -2.62 -10.32 11.56
CA ILE A 351 -2.39 -11.15 10.35
C ILE A 351 -3.45 -10.84 9.30
N GLY A 352 -4.73 -10.81 9.66
CA GLY A 352 -5.83 -10.49 8.74
C GLY A 352 -5.72 -9.07 8.16
N MET A 353 -5.37 -8.08 8.98
CA MET A 353 -5.18 -6.69 8.53
C MET A 353 -3.96 -6.54 7.62
N ALA A 354 -2.86 -7.24 7.91
CA ALA A 354 -1.69 -7.26 7.04
C ALA A 354 -2.01 -7.87 5.67
N GLN A 355 -2.83 -8.93 5.63
CA GLN A 355 -3.34 -9.52 4.40
C GLN A 355 -4.24 -8.53 3.67
N ALA A 356 -5.21 -7.91 4.35
CA ALA A 356 -6.14 -6.93 3.76
C ALA A 356 -5.42 -5.73 3.12
N LEU A 357 -4.35 -5.24 3.75
CA LEU A 357 -3.56 -4.12 3.20
C LEU A 357 -2.90 -4.48 1.86
N GLY A 358 -2.51 -5.74 1.66
CA GLY A 358 -1.86 -6.20 0.42
C GLY A 358 -2.84 -6.62 -0.69
N GLU A 359 -4.13 -6.75 -0.38
CA GLU A 359 -5.11 -7.25 -1.33
C GLU A 359 -5.52 -6.20 -2.36
N THR A 360 -5.33 -6.53 -3.63
CA THR A 360 -5.67 -5.67 -4.77
C THR A 360 -6.90 -6.17 -5.51
N ALA A 361 -7.01 -7.47 -5.73
CA ALA A 361 -8.00 -8.06 -6.62
C ALA A 361 -9.47 -7.76 -6.25
N PRO A 362 -9.93 -7.90 -5.00
CA PRO A 362 -11.32 -7.55 -4.65
C PRO A 362 -11.61 -6.06 -4.82
N LEU A 363 -10.62 -5.20 -4.58
CA LEU A 363 -10.77 -3.75 -4.70
C LEU A 363 -10.85 -3.30 -6.17
N LEU A 364 -10.13 -3.98 -7.07
CA LEU A 364 -10.26 -3.80 -8.51
C LEU A 364 -11.68 -4.15 -9.00
N MET A 365 -12.23 -5.27 -8.52
CA MET A 365 -13.57 -5.73 -8.92
C MET A 365 -14.68 -4.76 -8.54
N ILE A 366 -14.61 -4.12 -7.37
CA ILE A 366 -15.60 -3.11 -6.95
C ILE A 366 -15.37 -1.73 -7.60
N GLY A 367 -14.36 -1.60 -8.46
CA GLY A 367 -14.12 -0.40 -9.26
C GLY A 367 -13.26 0.67 -8.62
N MET A 368 -12.45 0.37 -7.56
CA MET A 368 -11.52 1.33 -6.97
C MET A 368 -10.34 1.71 -7.90
N VAL A 369 -10.48 1.47 -9.18
CA VAL A 369 -9.58 1.86 -10.28
C VAL A 369 -9.90 3.24 -10.86
N ALA A 370 -10.89 3.95 -10.35
CA ALA A 370 -11.24 5.26 -10.86
C ALA A 370 -10.08 6.24 -10.66
N PHE A 371 -9.87 7.07 -11.69
CA PHE A 371 -8.92 8.17 -11.60
C PHE A 371 -9.52 9.29 -10.74
N ILE A 372 -9.07 9.40 -9.50
CA ILE A 372 -9.58 10.33 -8.51
C ILE A 372 -8.46 11.29 -8.13
N VAL A 373 -8.67 12.56 -8.43
CA VAL A 373 -7.70 13.63 -8.14
C VAL A 373 -7.82 14.10 -6.70
N ASP A 374 -9.02 14.09 -6.13
CA ASP A 374 -9.28 14.58 -4.79
C ASP A 374 -8.85 13.57 -3.72
N VAL A 375 -8.42 14.10 -2.57
CA VAL A 375 -8.10 13.28 -1.40
C VAL A 375 -9.39 13.00 -0.64
N PRO A 376 -9.77 11.73 -0.37
CA PRO A 376 -10.99 11.43 0.35
C PRO A 376 -10.93 11.98 1.79
N GLY A 377 -11.90 12.80 2.19
CA GLY A 377 -12.06 13.32 3.54
C GLY A 377 -12.91 12.43 4.43
N SER A 378 -13.71 11.54 3.84
CA SER A 378 -14.58 10.59 4.53
C SER A 378 -14.57 9.20 3.90
N VAL A 379 -15.16 8.22 4.60
CA VAL A 379 -15.28 6.84 4.09
C VAL A 379 -16.25 6.71 2.90
N THR A 380 -17.07 7.72 2.67
CA THR A 380 -18.07 7.76 1.59
C THR A 380 -17.60 8.57 0.38
N ASP A 381 -16.49 9.29 0.50
CA ASP A 381 -15.94 10.04 -0.62
C ASP A 381 -15.25 9.12 -1.61
N PRO A 382 -15.23 9.49 -2.90
CA PRO A 382 -14.47 8.73 -3.89
C PRO A 382 -12.99 8.65 -3.51
N GLY A 383 -12.41 7.46 -3.59
CA GLY A 383 -11.01 7.23 -3.23
C GLY A 383 -10.47 5.93 -3.83
N THR A 384 -9.17 5.88 -4.00
CA THR A 384 -8.44 4.65 -4.32
C THR A 384 -7.55 4.24 -3.15
N VAL A 385 -6.88 3.11 -3.24
CA VAL A 385 -5.97 2.59 -2.21
C VAL A 385 -4.59 2.33 -2.78
N LEU A 386 -3.54 2.35 -1.94
CA LEU A 386 -2.15 2.17 -2.37
C LEU A 386 -1.91 0.92 -3.22
N PRO A 387 -2.40 -0.29 -2.88
CA PRO A 387 -2.19 -1.47 -3.71
C PRO A 387 -2.78 -1.32 -5.12
N VAL A 388 -3.95 -0.72 -5.23
CA VAL A 388 -4.60 -0.47 -6.53
C VAL A 388 -3.86 0.62 -7.32
N GLN A 389 -3.41 1.68 -6.67
CA GLN A 389 -2.60 2.73 -7.30
C GLN A 389 -1.28 2.19 -7.85
N ILE A 390 -0.59 1.34 -7.08
CA ILE A 390 0.63 0.64 -7.50
C ILE A 390 0.35 -0.23 -8.72
N PHE A 391 -0.75 -1.00 -8.70
CA PHE A 391 -1.16 -1.84 -9.81
C PHE A 391 -1.40 -1.03 -11.08
N MET A 392 -2.15 0.08 -10.98
CA MET A 392 -2.43 0.97 -12.12
C MET A 392 -1.15 1.60 -12.70
N TRP A 393 -0.24 2.06 -11.84
CA TRP A 393 1.01 2.66 -12.30
C TRP A 393 1.96 1.66 -12.94
N ALA A 394 1.92 0.39 -12.51
CA ALA A 394 2.73 -0.67 -13.10
C ALA A 394 2.38 -0.96 -14.57
N ASP A 395 1.17 -0.62 -15.01
CA ASP A 395 0.69 -0.79 -16.38
C ASP A 395 1.01 0.38 -17.31
N PHE A 396 1.51 1.51 -16.77
CA PHE A 396 1.90 2.66 -17.58
C PHE A 396 3.28 2.48 -18.20
N ALA A 397 3.40 2.94 -19.47
CA ALA A 397 4.61 2.77 -20.26
C ALA A 397 5.72 3.81 -19.95
N GLU A 398 5.38 4.91 -19.29
CA GLU A 398 6.29 5.99 -18.95
C GLU A 398 7.28 5.54 -17.87
N ARG A 399 8.54 5.88 -18.09
CA ARG A 399 9.63 5.39 -17.23
C ARG A 399 9.57 5.92 -15.80
N MET A 400 9.10 7.14 -15.63
CA MET A 400 8.94 7.72 -14.31
C MET A 400 7.86 6.99 -13.50
N PHE A 401 6.79 6.47 -14.12
CA PHE A 401 5.82 5.63 -13.41
C PHE A 401 6.46 4.35 -12.86
N ILE A 402 7.42 3.74 -13.58
CA ILE A 402 8.14 2.56 -13.06
C ILE A 402 8.91 2.90 -11.78
N LEU A 403 9.58 4.06 -11.75
CA LEU A 403 10.30 4.54 -10.57
C LEU A 403 9.34 4.87 -9.43
N LYS A 404 8.27 5.61 -9.73
CA LYS A 404 7.23 5.98 -8.75
C LYS A 404 6.46 4.78 -8.21
N THR A 405 6.19 3.77 -9.04
CA THR A 405 5.62 2.49 -8.61
C THR A 405 6.52 1.82 -7.56
N SER A 406 7.83 1.75 -7.84
CA SER A 406 8.78 1.18 -6.88
C SER A 406 8.87 1.99 -5.58
N ALA A 407 8.81 3.32 -5.66
CA ALA A 407 8.74 4.20 -4.49
C ALA A 407 7.43 4.01 -3.71
N ALA A 408 6.29 3.89 -4.39
CA ALA A 408 5.00 3.61 -3.76
C ALA A 408 4.97 2.25 -3.05
N ILE A 409 5.62 1.22 -3.64
CA ILE A 409 5.82 -0.08 -2.97
C ILE A 409 6.62 0.10 -1.68
N MET A 410 7.69 0.93 -1.68
CA MET A 410 8.46 1.20 -0.45
C MET A 410 7.59 1.87 0.62
N VAL A 411 6.73 2.83 0.23
CA VAL A 411 5.79 3.48 1.16
C VAL A 411 4.77 2.48 1.69
N LEU A 412 4.23 1.59 0.85
CA LEU A 412 3.31 0.53 1.27
C LEU A 412 3.96 -0.43 2.27
N LEU A 413 5.22 -0.84 2.01
CA LEU A 413 5.98 -1.71 2.92
C LEU A 413 6.27 -1.00 4.25
N ALA A 414 6.65 0.28 4.21
CA ALA A 414 6.85 1.08 5.42
C ALA A 414 5.55 1.19 6.23
N PHE A 415 4.42 1.46 5.56
CA PHE A 415 3.10 1.50 6.19
C PHE A 415 2.74 0.17 6.84
N LEU A 416 2.94 -0.96 6.14
CA LEU A 416 2.72 -2.31 6.68
C LEU A 416 3.57 -2.57 7.94
N ILE A 417 4.85 -2.22 7.90
CA ILE A 417 5.77 -2.40 9.03
C ILE A 417 5.33 -1.54 10.23
N LEU A 418 5.00 -0.27 10.00
CA LEU A 418 4.54 0.65 11.05
C LEU A 418 3.22 0.20 11.68
N MET A 419 2.26 -0.21 10.85
CA MET A 419 0.98 -0.75 11.32
C MET A 419 1.18 -2.00 12.17
N ASN A 420 1.98 -2.96 11.70
CA ASN A 420 2.29 -4.18 12.46
C ASN A 420 3.04 -3.88 13.75
N ALA A 421 4.01 -2.96 13.73
CA ALA A 421 4.73 -2.54 14.93
C ALA A 421 3.80 -1.91 15.97
N ALA A 422 2.92 -1.00 15.55
CA ALA A 422 1.91 -0.39 16.41
C ALA A 422 0.98 -1.45 17.02
N ALA A 423 0.48 -2.37 16.21
CA ALA A 423 -0.39 -3.45 16.66
C ALA A 423 0.31 -4.42 17.64
N ILE A 424 1.60 -4.74 17.44
CA ILE A 424 2.42 -5.55 18.36
C ILE A 424 2.61 -4.81 19.69
N ILE A 425 2.83 -3.50 19.67
CA ILE A 425 2.98 -2.68 20.88
C ILE A 425 1.67 -2.69 21.69
N ILE A 426 0.53 -2.49 21.01
CA ILE A 426 -0.81 -2.57 21.65
C ILE A 426 -1.03 -3.95 22.25
N ARG A 427 -0.73 -5.03 21.50
CA ARG A 427 -0.84 -6.40 21.99
C ARG A 427 -0.01 -6.61 23.26
N LYS A 428 1.27 -6.18 23.28
CA LYS A 428 2.15 -6.32 24.45
C LYS A 428 1.63 -5.57 25.68
N LYS A 429 1.00 -4.40 25.52
CA LYS A 429 0.39 -3.65 26.61
C LYS A 429 -0.84 -4.35 27.20
N LEU A 430 -1.55 -5.12 26.38
CA LEU A 430 -2.73 -5.88 26.80
C LEU A 430 -2.39 -7.28 27.31
N GLU A 431 -1.15 -7.75 27.09
CA GLU A 431 -0.68 -9.05 27.58
C GLU A 431 -0.55 -9.03 29.10
N ARG A 432 -1.43 -9.75 29.80
CA ARG A 432 -1.33 -10.00 31.22
C ARG A 432 -0.49 -11.26 31.42
N ARG A 433 0.69 -11.12 32.05
CA ARG A 433 1.52 -12.23 32.47
C ARG A 433 1.09 -12.62 33.89
N TRP A 434 0.98 -13.91 34.12
CA TRP A 434 0.67 -14.55 35.42
C TRP A 434 1.93 -14.59 36.28
#